data_e37fcbde8edb3415a4dbe36b1a2270be
#
_entry.id   e37fcbde8edb3415a4dbe36b1a2270be
#
_cell.length_a   1.000
_cell.length_b   1.000
_cell.length_c   1.000
_cell.angle_alpha   90.00
_cell.angle_beta   90.00
_cell.angle_gamma   90.00
#
_symmetry.space_group_name_H-M   'P 1'
#
loop_
_entity.id
_entity.type
_entity.pdbx_description
1 polymer ?
#
loop_
_entity_poly.entity_id
_entity_poly.type
_entity_poly.pdbx_seq_one_letter_code
_entity_poly.pdbx_strand_id
1 'polypeptide(L)'
;MSYIELDEVDSTNDYVKRNLNKLPNLSVVRCNYQTNGRGRNGHVWQSKNGDDLLMSTLVKDFKKPQDLHKMTQLVACSVAGLLDRYGLQVKIKWPIAI
;
A
#
# COMPACT_ATOMS: atom_id res chain seq x y z
N MET A 1 -1.13 6.41 -15.12
CA MET A 1 -1.60 6.25 -13.73
C MET A 1 -3.05 5.82 -13.72
N SER A 2 -3.37 4.77 -12.98
CA SER A 2 -4.74 4.26 -12.86
C SER A 2 -5.11 4.12 -11.39
N TYR A 3 -6.40 4.27 -11.11
CA TYR A 3 -6.95 4.04 -9.78
C TYR A 3 -8.01 2.94 -9.88
N ILE A 4 -7.83 1.88 -9.11
CA ILE A 4 -8.71 0.72 -9.10
C ILE A 4 -9.27 0.54 -7.68
N GLU A 5 -10.59 0.49 -7.57
CA GLU A 5 -11.28 0.31 -6.32
C GLU A 5 -12.03 -1.01 -6.34
N LEU A 6 -11.73 -1.87 -5.35
CA LEU A 6 -12.34 -3.19 -5.21
C LEU A 6 -13.10 -3.26 -3.89
N ASP A 7 -14.19 -4.01 -3.84
CA ASP A 7 -14.89 -4.24 -2.59
C ASP A 7 -14.12 -5.24 -1.73
N GLU A 8 -13.77 -6.39 -2.30
CA GLU A 8 -13.07 -7.45 -1.61
C GLU A 8 -12.03 -8.09 -2.53
N VAL A 9 -10.89 -8.46 -1.99
CA VAL A 9 -9.81 -9.13 -2.72
C VAL A 9 -8.97 -9.92 -1.70
N ASP A 10 -8.20 -10.89 -2.17
CA ASP A 10 -7.27 -11.62 -1.30
C ASP A 10 -6.25 -10.67 -0.66
N SER A 11 -5.53 -9.93 -1.46
CA SER A 11 -4.74 -8.78 -1.00
C SER A 11 -4.49 -7.83 -2.16
N THR A 12 -4.37 -6.53 -1.86
CA THR A 12 -4.09 -5.54 -2.90
C THR A 12 -2.72 -5.79 -3.53
N ASN A 13 -1.74 -6.25 -2.76
CA ASN A 13 -0.41 -6.60 -3.29
C ASN A 13 -0.48 -7.77 -4.25
N ASP A 14 -1.22 -8.82 -3.91
CA ASP A 14 -1.37 -9.98 -4.80
C ASP A 14 -2.13 -9.63 -6.06
N TYR A 15 -3.13 -8.76 -5.96
CA TYR A 15 -3.85 -8.25 -7.13
C TYR A 15 -2.89 -7.52 -8.09
N VAL A 16 -2.04 -6.64 -7.56
CA VAL A 16 -1.06 -5.94 -8.37
C VAL A 16 -0.11 -6.92 -9.04
N LYS A 17 0.38 -7.91 -8.30
CA LYS A 17 1.29 -8.93 -8.85
C LYS A 17 0.66 -9.71 -10.00
N ARG A 18 -0.61 -10.09 -9.87
CA ARG A 18 -1.32 -10.83 -10.92
C ARG A 18 -1.56 -10.00 -12.17
N ASN A 19 -1.59 -8.68 -12.04
CA ASN A 19 -1.95 -7.77 -13.12
C ASN A 19 -0.80 -6.83 -13.54
N LEU A 20 0.44 -7.20 -13.21
CA LEU A 20 1.62 -6.36 -13.49
C LEU A 20 1.70 -5.89 -14.93
N ASN A 21 1.41 -6.77 -15.89
CA ASN A 21 1.50 -6.44 -17.31
C ASN A 21 0.36 -5.55 -17.80
N LYS A 22 -0.71 -5.45 -17.04
CA LYS A 22 -1.90 -4.68 -17.41
C LYS A 22 -1.96 -3.31 -16.75
N LEU A 23 -1.24 -3.13 -15.64
CA LEU A 23 -1.30 -1.91 -14.86
C LEU A 23 -0.16 -0.96 -15.29
N PRO A 24 -0.47 0.31 -15.58
CA PRO A 24 0.57 1.30 -15.86
C PRO A 24 1.32 1.67 -14.60
N ASN A 25 2.46 2.36 -14.77
CA ASN A 25 3.21 2.91 -13.66
C ASN A 25 2.34 3.82 -12.80
N LEU A 26 2.57 3.82 -11.49
CA LEU A 26 1.83 4.60 -10.49
C LEU A 26 0.35 4.24 -10.41
N SER A 27 0.00 2.99 -10.69
CA SER A 27 -1.36 2.50 -10.44
C SER A 27 -1.58 2.28 -8.95
N VAL A 28 -2.74 2.67 -8.48
CA VAL A 28 -3.17 2.49 -7.09
C VAL A 28 -4.34 1.52 -7.05
N VAL A 29 -4.23 0.50 -6.22
CA VAL A 29 -5.32 -0.47 -5.99
C VAL A 29 -5.74 -0.35 -4.53
N ARG A 30 -7.02 -0.10 -4.32
CA ARG A 30 -7.62 0.01 -2.99
C ARG A 30 -8.78 -0.96 -2.87
N CYS A 31 -8.97 -1.51 -1.67
CA CYS A 31 -10.14 -2.35 -1.40
C CYS A 31 -10.73 -2.02 -0.02
N ASN A 32 -11.96 -2.48 0.20
CA ASN A 32 -12.63 -2.34 1.48
C ASN A 32 -12.26 -3.46 2.45
N TYR A 33 -11.95 -4.65 1.93
CA TYR A 33 -11.62 -5.80 2.75
C TYR A 33 -10.65 -6.73 2.04
N GLN A 34 -9.63 -7.20 2.77
CA GLN A 34 -8.69 -8.22 2.31
C GLN A 34 -8.93 -9.53 3.05
N THR A 35 -9.05 -10.63 2.29
CA THR A 35 -9.24 -11.96 2.88
C THR A 35 -7.94 -12.66 3.25
N ASN A 36 -6.82 -12.21 2.68
CA ASN A 36 -5.50 -12.83 2.88
C ASN A 36 -4.40 -11.78 2.89
N GLY A 37 -4.58 -10.71 3.69
CA GLY A 37 -3.58 -9.67 3.85
C GLY A 37 -2.34 -10.20 4.55
N ARG A 38 -1.15 -9.83 4.04
CA ARG A 38 0.12 -10.31 4.57
C ARG A 38 1.09 -9.15 4.81
N GLY A 39 1.82 -9.26 5.92
CA GLY A 39 2.91 -8.37 6.23
C GLY A 39 4.26 -9.04 5.95
N ARG A 40 5.31 -8.49 6.54
CA ARG A 40 6.66 -9.05 6.42
C ARG A 40 6.76 -10.36 7.22
N ASN A 41 7.65 -11.27 6.76
CA ASN A 41 7.95 -12.52 7.45
C ASN A 41 6.73 -13.40 7.68
N GLY A 42 5.77 -13.38 6.76
CA GLY A 42 4.59 -14.24 6.84
C GLY A 42 3.54 -13.80 7.84
N HIS A 43 3.67 -12.62 8.42
CA HIS A 43 2.63 -12.09 9.29
C HIS A 43 1.34 -11.87 8.52
N VAL A 44 0.22 -12.24 9.14
CA VAL A 44 -1.11 -12.05 8.56
C VAL A 44 -1.69 -10.73 9.05
N TRP A 45 -2.17 -9.92 8.12
CA TRP A 45 -2.86 -8.68 8.44
C TRP A 45 -4.36 -8.93 8.56
N GLN A 46 -4.94 -8.48 9.64
CA GLN A 46 -6.38 -8.53 9.86
C GLN A 46 -6.94 -7.11 9.87
N SER A 47 -8.09 -6.96 9.23
CA SER A 47 -8.79 -5.68 9.20
C SER A 47 -10.29 -5.93 9.18
N LYS A 48 -11.05 -4.92 9.62
CA LYS A 48 -12.50 -4.94 9.50
C LYS A 48 -12.91 -4.29 8.18
N ASN A 49 -13.98 -4.80 7.59
CA ASN A 49 -14.49 -4.26 6.34
C ASN A 49 -14.82 -2.76 6.51
N GLY A 50 -14.15 -1.93 5.71
CA GLY A 50 -14.41 -0.51 5.67
C GLY A 50 -13.76 0.32 6.76
N ASP A 51 -13.06 -0.29 7.73
CA ASP A 51 -12.46 0.43 8.85
C ASP A 51 -11.03 0.88 8.59
N ASP A 52 -10.33 0.22 7.67
CA ASP A 52 -8.90 0.47 7.42
C ASP A 52 -8.66 0.89 5.98
N LEU A 53 -7.56 1.61 5.77
CA LEU A 53 -7.09 1.94 4.43
C LEU A 53 -6.21 0.79 3.92
N LEU A 54 -6.75 0.05 2.97
CA LEU A 54 -6.08 -1.10 2.35
C LEU A 54 -5.77 -0.74 0.91
N MET A 55 -4.50 -0.44 0.61
CA MET A 55 -4.12 -0.05 -0.75
C MET A 55 -2.70 -0.45 -1.06
N SER A 56 -2.44 -0.62 -2.35
CA SER A 56 -1.11 -0.84 -2.92
C SER A 56 -0.89 0.11 -4.07
N THR A 57 0.34 0.59 -4.20
CA THR A 57 0.75 1.44 -5.32
C THR A 57 1.86 0.74 -6.08
N LEU A 58 1.68 0.63 -7.39
CA LEU A 58 2.69 0.01 -8.27
C LEU A 58 3.65 1.08 -8.80
N VAL A 59 4.93 0.87 -8.55
CA VAL A 59 6.00 1.73 -9.10
C VAL A 59 6.86 0.87 -10.01
N LYS A 60 6.85 1.18 -11.32
CA LYS A 60 7.60 0.43 -12.33
C LYS A 60 8.96 1.04 -12.66
N ASP A 61 9.11 2.35 -12.52
CA ASP A 61 10.32 3.08 -12.93
C ASP A 61 11.40 3.07 -11.86
N PHE A 62 11.58 1.93 -11.23
CA PHE A 62 12.50 1.77 -10.12
C PHE A 62 13.88 1.36 -10.66
N LYS A 63 14.87 2.28 -10.58
CA LYS A 63 16.16 2.07 -11.23
C LYS A 63 17.23 1.44 -10.34
N LYS A 64 17.16 1.65 -9.03
CA LYS A 64 18.19 1.18 -8.09
C LYS A 64 17.55 0.50 -6.89
N PRO A 65 17.94 -0.74 -6.55
CA PRO A 65 17.39 -1.44 -5.38
C PRO A 65 17.58 -0.69 -4.07
N GLN A 66 18.68 0.04 -3.91
CA GLN A 66 18.92 0.81 -2.69
C GLN A 66 17.95 1.97 -2.49
N ASP A 67 17.27 2.41 -3.55
CA ASP A 67 16.28 3.49 -3.46
C ASP A 67 14.96 3.02 -2.84
N LEU A 68 14.77 1.72 -2.62
CA LEU A 68 13.55 1.17 -2.04
C LEU A 68 13.30 1.74 -0.64
N HIS A 69 14.33 1.85 0.19
CA HIS A 69 14.17 2.42 1.53
C HIS A 69 13.76 3.89 1.49
N LYS A 70 14.35 4.65 0.57
CA LYS A 70 13.98 6.06 0.38
C LYS A 70 12.54 6.20 -0.06
N MET A 71 12.08 5.35 -0.98
CA MET A 71 10.70 5.36 -1.46
C MET A 71 9.73 5.04 -0.33
N THR A 72 10.03 4.03 0.49
CA THR A 72 9.21 3.65 1.64
C THR A 72 9.10 4.80 2.63
N GLN A 73 10.22 5.46 2.93
CA GLN A 73 10.23 6.61 3.83
C GLN A 73 9.41 7.77 3.27
N LEU A 74 9.54 8.05 1.99
CA LEU A 74 8.80 9.11 1.33
C LEU A 74 7.29 8.86 1.40
N VAL A 75 6.86 7.63 1.10
CA VAL A 75 5.43 7.27 1.17
C VAL A 75 4.91 7.41 2.60
N ALA A 76 5.64 6.90 3.59
CA ALA A 76 5.23 6.99 4.98
C ALA A 76 5.10 8.44 5.44
N CYS A 77 6.08 9.29 5.11
CA CYS A 77 6.05 10.71 5.47
C CYS A 77 4.91 11.43 4.77
N SER A 78 4.62 11.08 3.51
CA SER A 78 3.52 11.69 2.76
C SER A 78 2.16 11.35 3.36
N VAL A 79 1.95 10.10 3.74
CA VAL A 79 0.71 9.67 4.41
C VAL A 79 0.57 10.34 5.76
N ALA A 80 1.63 10.37 6.56
CA ALA A 80 1.62 11.01 7.87
C ALA A 80 1.30 12.51 7.76
N GLY A 81 1.90 13.19 6.77
CA GLY A 81 1.63 14.61 6.54
C GLY A 81 0.19 14.87 6.12
N LEU A 82 -0.37 13.99 5.29
CA LEU A 82 -1.77 14.09 4.89
C LEU A 82 -2.70 13.94 6.09
N LEU A 83 -2.47 12.95 6.93
CA LEU A 83 -3.30 12.71 8.12
C LEU A 83 -3.18 13.86 9.12
N ASP A 84 -2.00 14.46 9.25
CA ASP A 84 -1.79 15.62 10.11
C ASP A 84 -2.66 16.79 9.67
N ARG A 85 -2.85 16.99 8.36
CA ARG A 85 -3.74 18.04 7.83
C ARG A 85 -5.19 17.86 8.26
N TYR A 86 -5.61 16.64 8.55
CA TYR A 86 -6.95 16.34 9.04
C TYR A 86 -7.04 16.37 10.57
N GLY A 87 -6.01 16.88 11.24
CA GLY A 87 -6.01 17.02 12.68
C GLY A 87 -5.70 15.75 13.46
N LEU A 88 -5.19 14.71 12.78
CA LEU A 88 -4.85 13.45 13.41
C LEU A 88 -3.39 13.45 13.84
N GLN A 89 -3.12 13.01 15.07
CA GLN A 89 -1.76 12.81 15.55
C GLN A 89 -1.26 11.46 15.05
N VAL A 90 -0.16 11.47 14.30
CA VAL A 90 0.37 10.28 13.64
C VAL A 90 1.83 10.08 14.03
N LYS A 91 2.18 8.83 14.32
CA LYS A 91 3.56 8.42 14.52
C LYS A 91 3.89 7.29 13.54
N ILE A 92 5.12 7.30 13.04
CA ILE A 92 5.59 6.26 12.11
C ILE A 92 6.37 5.22 12.90
N LYS A 93 5.98 3.96 12.76
CA LYS A 93 6.70 2.84 13.35
C LYS A 93 7.63 2.23 12.28
N TRP A 94 8.91 2.13 12.59
CA TRP A 94 9.90 1.51 11.72
C TRP A 94 10.29 0.13 12.25
N PRO A 95 10.62 -0.86 11.39
CA PRO A 95 10.48 -0.81 9.94
C PRO A 95 9.01 -0.94 9.50
N ILE A 96 8.71 -0.38 8.32
CA ILE A 96 7.36 -0.43 7.77
C ILE A 96 7.22 -1.69 6.92
N ALA A 97 6.05 -2.35 7.01
CA ALA A 97 5.71 -3.47 6.14
C ALA A 97 5.40 -2.97 4.73
N ILE A 98 5.96 -3.63 3.74
CA ILE A 98 5.79 -3.29 2.34
C ILE A 98 5.10 -4.44 1.63
#